data_d9192e41b0fe809e698ab4926e088582
#
_entry.id   d9192e41b0fe809e698ab4926e088582
#
_cell.length_a   1.000
_cell.length_b   1.000
_cell.length_c   1.000
_cell.angle_alpha   90.00
_cell.angle_beta   90.00
_cell.angle_gamma   90.00
#
_symmetry.space_group_name_H-M   'P 1'
#
loop_
_entity.id
_entity.type
_entity.pdbx_description
1 polymer ?
#
loop_
_entity_poly.entity_id
_entity_poly.type
_entity_poly.pdbx_seq_one_letter_code
_entity_poly.pdbx_strand_id
1 'polypeptide(L)'
;MRKVGERMKTSYAVVDLETTGPKFEEGGRIFQFGCSIIEQGEIVTQVDLYINPETTIPYEIQQLTGVDKKEVKQAPYFDEIASTIFQLLEGKTFVAHNISFDYSYLVESFRELAGIEWSAPCVDTVQLAQICYPTIESYRLQDLTQLLEIPHQQIHSAGSDAYATAQLFLNCLEELEQLPTSTLQQMSLFADSLMAETGKVIHDCCQNASVSQKEKEFIFIEGFALNPIVEKDEDDEQTQKWNALELYHQLVEKKVIEYQPLQVQLIEFMLERLNFGHSINWVEAEPGLGKTLAYLLVSLQLQSQNHPIWIATSTILLQQQLVDQEIKPLEESLGISLPIATVKGQEHYLSLSGLAEVLEKYEQYQNQKSSLTVIGLLKWLEDTT
;
A
#
# COMPACT_ATOMS: atom_id res chain seq x y z
N MET A 1 20.72 -1.00 14.76
CA MET A 1 19.33 -1.50 14.53
C MET A 1 19.00 -2.44 15.66
N ARG A 2 18.08 -2.08 16.58
CA ARG A 2 17.51 -3.07 17.52
C ARG A 2 16.50 -3.89 16.71
N LYS A 3 16.57 -5.21 16.81
CA LYS A 3 15.60 -6.08 16.11
C LYS A 3 14.18 -5.80 16.64
N VAL A 4 13.20 -5.74 15.74
CA VAL A 4 11.75 -5.60 16.02
C VAL A 4 11.31 -6.53 17.17
N GLY A 5 11.92 -7.71 17.28
CA GLY A 5 11.57 -8.73 18.27
C GLY A 5 11.91 -8.48 19.75
N GLU A 6 12.75 -7.49 20.10
CA GLU A 6 13.08 -7.26 21.52
C GLU A 6 11.95 -6.58 22.33
N ARG A 7 10.88 -6.11 21.65
CA ARG A 7 9.77 -5.34 22.26
C ARG A 7 8.45 -6.12 22.33
N MET A 8 8.24 -7.14 21.48
CA MET A 8 6.98 -7.87 21.42
C MET A 8 6.93 -8.95 22.49
N LYS A 9 6.06 -8.74 23.49
CA LYS A 9 5.72 -9.78 24.48
C LYS A 9 4.59 -10.71 24.01
N THR A 10 3.86 -10.32 22.96
CA THR A 10 2.70 -11.03 22.44
C THR A 10 3.14 -12.04 21.38
N SER A 11 2.63 -13.27 21.48
CA SER A 11 2.76 -14.29 20.45
C SER A 11 1.53 -14.28 19.56
N TYR A 12 1.71 -14.46 18.25
CA TYR A 12 0.63 -14.46 17.27
C TYR A 12 0.58 -15.79 16.54
N ALA A 13 -0.64 -16.25 16.27
CA ALA A 13 -0.92 -17.38 15.40
C ALA A 13 -1.61 -16.85 14.14
N VAL A 14 -0.88 -16.79 13.02
CA VAL A 14 -1.41 -16.34 11.74
C VAL A 14 -1.96 -17.55 11.01
N VAL A 15 -3.26 -17.54 10.75
CA VAL A 15 -3.99 -18.70 10.23
C VAL A 15 -4.66 -18.35 8.92
N ASP A 16 -4.70 -19.34 8.04
CA ASP A 16 -5.50 -19.35 6.81
C ASP A 16 -6.14 -20.73 6.65
N LEU A 17 -7.35 -20.78 6.12
CA LEU A 17 -8.15 -22.00 5.98
C LEU A 17 -8.63 -22.19 4.54
N GLU A 18 -8.50 -23.43 4.05
CA GLU A 18 -9.21 -23.82 2.84
C GLU A 18 -10.43 -24.68 3.21
N THR A 19 -11.58 -24.31 2.64
CA THR A 19 -12.87 -24.88 3.02
C THR A 19 -13.67 -25.38 1.82
N THR A 20 -14.57 -26.32 2.04
CA THR A 20 -15.43 -26.89 1.00
C THR A 20 -16.62 -26.02 0.61
N GLY A 21 -16.81 -24.87 1.31
CA GLY A 21 -17.91 -23.94 1.04
C GLY A 21 -17.79 -22.67 1.87
N PRO A 22 -18.61 -21.64 1.62
CA PRO A 22 -18.44 -20.31 2.21
C PRO A 22 -18.82 -20.22 3.69
N LYS A 23 -19.65 -21.15 4.20
CA LYS A 23 -20.10 -21.13 5.59
C LYS A 23 -20.20 -22.53 6.18
N PHE A 24 -19.84 -22.66 7.46
CA PHE A 24 -19.94 -23.92 8.19
C PHE A 24 -21.39 -24.40 8.33
N GLU A 25 -22.34 -23.52 8.63
CA GLU A 25 -23.76 -23.86 8.82
C GLU A 25 -24.42 -24.36 7.51
N GLU A 26 -23.90 -24.00 6.36
CA GLU A 26 -24.35 -24.46 5.04
C GLU A 26 -23.70 -25.80 4.62
N GLY A 27 -22.98 -26.44 5.54
CA GLY A 27 -22.31 -27.72 5.33
C GLY A 27 -20.86 -27.63 4.87
N GLY A 28 -20.29 -26.42 4.84
CA GLY A 28 -18.88 -26.23 4.57
C GLY A 28 -18.01 -26.86 5.65
N ARG A 29 -16.83 -27.37 5.28
CA ARG A 29 -15.86 -28.01 6.17
C ARG A 29 -14.44 -27.60 5.81
N ILE A 30 -13.59 -27.49 6.80
CA ILE A 30 -12.15 -27.23 6.60
C ILE A 30 -11.52 -28.49 5.99
N PHE A 31 -10.73 -28.31 4.92
CA PHE A 31 -9.93 -29.39 4.34
C PHE A 31 -8.43 -29.11 4.36
N GLN A 32 -8.00 -27.86 4.63
CA GLN A 32 -6.61 -27.51 4.87
C GLN A 32 -6.53 -26.41 5.94
N PHE A 33 -5.59 -26.54 6.85
CA PHE A 33 -5.28 -25.62 7.93
C PHE A 33 -3.83 -25.17 7.81
N GLY A 34 -3.61 -23.89 7.52
CA GLY A 34 -2.30 -23.27 7.52
C GLY A 34 -2.10 -22.39 8.76
N CYS A 35 -0.92 -22.46 9.38
CA CYS A 35 -0.60 -21.62 10.52
C CYS A 35 0.87 -21.23 10.53
N SER A 36 1.15 -19.94 10.76
CA SER A 36 2.49 -19.41 11.04
C SER A 36 2.52 -18.77 12.42
N ILE A 37 3.41 -19.24 13.29
CA ILE A 37 3.55 -18.69 14.64
C ILE A 37 4.63 -17.62 14.64
N ILE A 38 4.28 -16.44 15.15
CA ILE A 38 5.20 -15.32 15.33
C ILE A 38 5.49 -15.15 16.82
N GLU A 39 6.75 -15.20 17.19
CA GLU A 39 7.25 -14.92 18.52
C GLU A 39 8.43 -13.95 18.43
N GLN A 40 8.42 -12.93 19.28
CA GLN A 40 9.48 -11.91 19.32
C GLN A 40 9.77 -11.23 17.96
N GLY A 41 8.74 -11.13 17.11
CA GLY A 41 8.85 -10.50 15.79
C GLY A 41 9.47 -11.39 14.71
N GLU A 42 9.62 -12.69 14.94
CA GLU A 42 10.13 -13.66 13.99
C GLU A 42 9.13 -14.81 13.81
N ILE A 43 9.01 -15.35 12.59
CA ILE A 43 8.21 -16.55 12.32
C ILE A 43 9.01 -17.76 12.78
N VAL A 44 8.56 -18.41 13.86
CA VAL A 44 9.28 -19.51 14.50
C VAL A 44 8.76 -20.89 14.11
N THR A 45 7.50 -20.99 13.66
CA THR A 45 6.87 -22.26 13.32
C THR A 45 5.94 -22.05 12.14
N GLN A 46 5.93 -23.01 11.23
CA GLN A 46 4.97 -23.08 10.13
C GLN A 46 4.33 -24.46 10.15
N VAL A 47 3.02 -24.50 9.99
CA VAL A 47 2.20 -25.72 9.97
C VAL A 47 1.29 -25.66 8.76
N ASP A 48 1.22 -26.76 8.04
CA ASP A 48 0.31 -26.96 6.92
C ASP A 48 -0.25 -28.38 7.03
N LEU A 49 -1.56 -28.52 7.23
CA LEU A 49 -2.22 -29.79 7.51
C LEU A 49 -3.44 -29.96 6.60
N TYR A 50 -3.50 -31.07 5.91
CA TYR A 50 -4.76 -31.51 5.33
C TYR A 50 -5.66 -32.14 6.38
N ILE A 51 -6.97 -31.92 6.22
CA ILE A 51 -8.04 -32.42 7.09
C ILE A 51 -9.07 -33.09 6.20
N ASN A 52 -9.51 -34.27 6.55
CA ASN A 52 -10.60 -34.93 5.86
C ASN A 52 -11.93 -34.25 6.19
N PRO A 53 -12.55 -33.53 5.22
CA PRO A 53 -13.77 -32.78 5.49
C PRO A 53 -15.03 -33.63 5.58
N GLU A 54 -14.95 -34.96 5.42
CA GLU A 54 -16.08 -35.90 5.36
C GLU A 54 -17.11 -35.60 4.25
N THR A 55 -16.83 -34.62 3.43
CA THR A 55 -17.69 -34.19 2.32
C THR A 55 -16.88 -34.02 1.05
N THR A 56 -17.58 -33.82 -0.06
CA THR A 56 -16.91 -33.63 -1.36
C THR A 56 -16.42 -32.20 -1.49
N ILE A 57 -15.14 -32.03 -1.84
CA ILE A 57 -14.62 -30.72 -2.22
C ILE A 57 -15.19 -30.36 -3.60
N PRO A 58 -15.88 -29.23 -3.79
CA PRO A 58 -16.40 -28.78 -5.08
C PRO A 58 -15.28 -28.66 -6.13
N TYR A 59 -15.63 -28.94 -7.39
CA TYR A 59 -14.65 -28.96 -8.48
C TYR A 59 -13.94 -27.61 -8.65
N GLU A 60 -14.68 -26.49 -8.51
CA GLU A 60 -14.15 -25.15 -8.62
C GLU A 60 -13.09 -24.86 -7.53
N ILE A 61 -13.33 -25.29 -6.28
CA ILE A 61 -12.37 -25.17 -5.19
C ILE A 61 -11.13 -26.01 -5.43
N GLN A 62 -11.29 -27.23 -5.97
CA GLN A 62 -10.14 -28.06 -6.31
C GLN A 62 -9.25 -27.46 -7.41
N GLN A 63 -9.88 -26.80 -8.41
CA GLN A 63 -9.13 -26.10 -9.45
C GLN A 63 -8.39 -24.87 -8.90
N LEU A 64 -9.03 -24.18 -7.94
CA LEU A 64 -8.46 -22.98 -7.31
C LEU A 64 -7.27 -23.33 -6.42
N THR A 65 -7.40 -24.34 -5.56
CA THR A 65 -6.40 -24.71 -4.55
C THR A 65 -5.35 -25.70 -5.09
N GLY A 66 -5.65 -26.39 -6.18
CA GLY A 66 -4.80 -27.45 -6.71
C GLY A 66 -4.69 -28.70 -5.82
N VAL A 67 -5.58 -28.85 -4.83
CA VAL A 67 -5.51 -29.90 -3.80
C VAL A 67 -5.65 -31.33 -4.39
N ASP A 68 -4.83 -32.27 -3.92
CA ASP A 68 -4.97 -33.69 -4.25
C ASP A 68 -6.03 -34.35 -3.35
N LYS A 69 -7.16 -34.73 -3.97
CA LYS A 69 -8.26 -35.44 -3.26
C LYS A 69 -7.82 -36.72 -2.54
N LYS A 70 -6.76 -37.37 -3.01
CA LYS A 70 -6.29 -38.61 -2.37
C LYS A 70 -5.60 -38.32 -1.06
N GLU A 71 -4.83 -37.24 -1.01
CA GLU A 71 -4.16 -36.79 0.21
C GLU A 71 -5.19 -36.37 1.25
N VAL A 72 -6.16 -35.53 0.87
CA VAL A 72 -7.22 -35.09 1.76
C VAL A 72 -8.06 -36.24 2.30
N LYS A 73 -8.38 -37.27 1.46
CA LYS A 73 -9.12 -38.44 1.91
C LYS A 73 -8.38 -39.30 2.93
N GLN A 74 -7.05 -39.25 2.92
CA GLN A 74 -6.19 -40.00 3.84
C GLN A 74 -5.81 -39.18 5.07
N ALA A 75 -6.14 -37.90 5.06
CA ALA A 75 -5.89 -37.00 6.18
C ALA A 75 -6.77 -37.35 7.39
N PRO A 76 -6.34 -36.98 8.60
CA PRO A 76 -7.15 -37.15 9.80
C PRO A 76 -8.43 -36.31 9.75
N TYR A 77 -9.44 -36.71 10.49
CA TYR A 77 -10.62 -35.90 10.73
C TYR A 77 -10.32 -34.73 11.67
N PHE A 78 -11.18 -33.72 11.65
CA PHE A 78 -10.94 -32.51 12.47
C PHE A 78 -10.88 -32.83 13.97
N ASP A 79 -11.78 -33.66 14.49
CA ASP A 79 -11.83 -34.07 15.90
C ASP A 79 -10.56 -34.81 16.35
N GLU A 80 -9.92 -35.57 15.47
CA GLU A 80 -8.67 -36.28 15.75
C GLU A 80 -7.50 -35.32 15.97
N ILE A 81 -7.49 -34.16 15.32
CA ILE A 81 -6.38 -33.18 15.40
C ILE A 81 -6.74 -31.89 16.13
N ALA A 82 -8.01 -31.72 16.52
CA ALA A 82 -8.50 -30.52 17.18
C ALA A 82 -7.67 -30.12 18.41
N SER A 83 -7.29 -31.10 19.24
CA SER A 83 -6.44 -30.84 20.41
C SER A 83 -5.06 -30.32 20.05
N THR A 84 -4.49 -30.77 18.93
CA THR A 84 -3.18 -30.28 18.43
C THR A 84 -3.31 -28.87 17.93
N ILE A 85 -4.35 -28.56 17.14
CA ILE A 85 -4.63 -27.20 16.66
C ILE A 85 -4.89 -26.28 17.85
N PHE A 86 -5.70 -26.71 18.83
CA PHE A 86 -5.98 -25.93 20.04
C PHE A 86 -4.69 -25.56 20.78
N GLN A 87 -3.79 -26.51 21.04
CA GLN A 87 -2.51 -26.26 21.71
C GLN A 87 -1.62 -25.29 20.93
N LEU A 88 -1.65 -25.35 19.59
CA LEU A 88 -0.90 -24.43 18.74
C LEU A 88 -1.41 -22.99 18.88
N LEU A 89 -2.71 -22.79 19.05
CA LEU A 89 -3.38 -21.49 19.14
C LEU A 89 -3.48 -20.95 20.57
N GLU A 90 -3.36 -21.82 21.58
CA GLU A 90 -3.57 -21.46 22.99
C GLU A 90 -2.65 -20.32 23.43
N GLY A 91 -3.24 -19.30 24.06
CA GLY A 91 -2.52 -18.15 24.62
C GLY A 91 -1.95 -17.18 23.57
N LYS A 92 -2.26 -17.36 22.29
CA LYS A 92 -1.81 -16.49 21.20
C LYS A 92 -2.94 -15.59 20.69
N THR A 93 -2.56 -14.46 20.13
CA THR A 93 -3.50 -13.62 19.36
C THR A 93 -3.65 -14.24 17.97
N PHE A 94 -4.89 -14.51 17.59
CA PHE A 94 -5.25 -15.05 16.29
C PHE A 94 -5.20 -13.95 15.24
N VAL A 95 -4.51 -14.18 14.11
CA VAL A 95 -4.37 -13.23 13.03
C VAL A 95 -4.80 -13.90 11.73
N ALA A 96 -5.60 -13.22 10.90
CA ALA A 96 -5.94 -13.71 9.58
C ALA A 96 -6.15 -12.55 8.59
N HIS A 97 -6.14 -12.88 7.31
CA HIS A 97 -6.47 -11.93 6.25
C HIS A 97 -7.95 -12.01 5.92
N ASN A 98 -8.77 -11.08 6.44
CA ASN A 98 -10.23 -11.16 6.54
C ASN A 98 -10.70 -12.09 7.67
N ILE A 99 -10.36 -11.71 8.87
CA ILE A 99 -10.50 -12.45 10.14
C ILE A 99 -11.84 -13.13 10.33
N SER A 100 -12.93 -12.50 9.86
CA SER A 100 -14.30 -12.99 10.08
C SER A 100 -14.53 -14.37 9.50
N PHE A 101 -13.87 -14.73 8.42
CA PHE A 101 -14.00 -16.01 7.76
C PHE A 101 -13.30 -17.10 8.56
N ASP A 102 -11.99 -17.03 8.72
CA ASP A 102 -11.17 -18.09 9.32
C ASP A 102 -11.52 -18.31 10.79
N TYR A 103 -11.73 -17.23 11.53
CA TYR A 103 -12.07 -17.30 12.94
C TYR A 103 -13.42 -17.99 13.18
N SER A 104 -14.47 -17.61 12.42
CA SER A 104 -15.78 -18.22 12.58
C SER A 104 -15.77 -19.70 12.21
N TYR A 105 -15.09 -20.08 11.13
CA TYR A 105 -14.95 -21.49 10.75
C TYR A 105 -14.26 -22.32 11.81
N LEU A 106 -13.20 -21.77 12.42
CA LEU A 106 -12.45 -22.50 13.44
C LEU A 106 -13.24 -22.66 14.74
N VAL A 107 -13.91 -21.58 15.18
CA VAL A 107 -14.80 -21.63 16.37
C VAL A 107 -15.90 -22.67 16.19
N GLU A 108 -16.59 -22.65 15.05
CA GLU A 108 -17.66 -23.61 14.76
C GLU A 108 -17.13 -25.04 14.64
N SER A 109 -15.97 -25.24 14.01
CA SER A 109 -15.36 -26.57 13.90
C SER A 109 -14.95 -27.13 15.26
N PHE A 110 -14.36 -26.34 16.13
CA PHE A 110 -14.03 -26.75 17.50
C PHE A 110 -15.29 -27.13 18.28
N ARG A 111 -16.31 -26.28 18.23
CA ARG A 111 -17.55 -26.49 18.99
C ARG A 111 -18.33 -27.70 18.49
N GLU A 112 -18.60 -27.77 17.18
CA GLU A 112 -19.52 -28.76 16.60
C GLU A 112 -18.87 -30.13 16.36
N LEU A 113 -17.58 -30.15 15.99
CA LEU A 113 -16.90 -31.40 15.63
C LEU A 113 -16.08 -31.97 16.76
N ALA A 114 -15.52 -31.14 17.65
CA ALA A 114 -14.63 -31.58 18.72
C ALA A 114 -15.19 -31.34 20.13
N GLY A 115 -16.29 -30.60 20.28
CA GLY A 115 -16.86 -30.24 21.58
C GLY A 115 -15.95 -29.34 22.44
N ILE A 116 -15.11 -28.54 21.78
CA ILE A 116 -14.15 -27.62 22.41
C ILE A 116 -14.67 -26.18 22.28
N GLU A 117 -14.85 -25.51 23.41
CA GLU A 117 -15.07 -24.07 23.42
C GLU A 117 -13.74 -23.35 23.30
N TRP A 118 -13.57 -22.57 22.25
CA TRP A 118 -12.36 -21.81 21.95
C TRP A 118 -12.67 -20.37 21.60
N SER A 119 -11.86 -19.46 22.11
CA SER A 119 -11.86 -18.05 21.72
C SER A 119 -10.46 -17.47 21.92
N ALA A 120 -10.11 -16.49 21.12
CA ALA A 120 -8.83 -15.78 21.19
C ALA A 120 -9.01 -14.31 20.83
N PRO A 121 -8.13 -13.43 21.32
CA PRO A 121 -8.00 -12.09 20.76
C PRO A 121 -7.68 -12.18 19.27
N CYS A 122 -8.23 -11.27 18.46
CA CYS A 122 -8.15 -11.38 17.01
C CYS A 122 -7.62 -10.10 16.37
N VAL A 123 -6.84 -10.22 15.28
CA VAL A 123 -6.34 -9.11 14.49
C VAL A 123 -6.61 -9.35 13.01
N ASP A 124 -7.16 -8.35 12.33
CA ASP A 124 -7.43 -8.39 10.89
C ASP A 124 -6.34 -7.69 10.09
N THR A 125 -5.62 -8.45 9.26
CA THR A 125 -4.54 -7.88 8.44
C THR A 125 -5.02 -7.05 7.25
N VAL A 126 -6.29 -7.19 6.81
CA VAL A 126 -6.88 -6.29 5.81
C VAL A 126 -6.98 -4.88 6.38
N GLN A 127 -7.49 -4.73 7.60
CA GLN A 127 -7.55 -3.41 8.25
C GLN A 127 -6.16 -2.83 8.53
N LEU A 128 -5.20 -3.65 8.99
CA LEU A 128 -3.83 -3.17 9.18
C LEU A 128 -3.21 -2.71 7.87
N ALA A 129 -3.40 -3.46 6.77
CA ALA A 129 -2.91 -3.05 5.46
C ALA A 129 -3.57 -1.75 4.97
N GLN A 130 -4.88 -1.55 5.23
CA GLN A 130 -5.57 -0.30 4.91
C GLN A 130 -5.03 0.90 5.70
N ILE A 131 -4.52 0.66 6.90
CA ILE A 131 -3.88 1.69 7.73
C ILE A 131 -2.45 1.97 7.23
N CYS A 132 -1.65 0.94 7.04
CA CYS A 132 -0.23 1.07 6.70
C CYS A 132 -0.01 1.52 5.25
N TYR A 133 -0.92 1.16 4.34
CA TYR A 133 -0.84 1.40 2.91
C TYR A 133 -2.13 2.03 2.37
N PRO A 134 -2.52 3.24 2.80
CA PRO A 134 -3.86 3.81 2.56
C PRO A 134 -4.15 4.17 1.10
N THR A 135 -3.14 4.19 0.23
CA THR A 135 -3.27 4.60 -1.18
C THR A 135 -3.35 3.44 -2.17
N ILE A 136 -3.34 2.19 -1.69
CA ILE A 136 -3.38 1.00 -2.54
C ILE A 136 -4.80 0.75 -3.05
N GLU A 137 -4.93 0.36 -4.31
CA GLU A 137 -6.24 0.10 -4.94
C GLU A 137 -6.89 -1.22 -4.49
N SER A 138 -6.10 -2.22 -4.11
CA SER A 138 -6.59 -3.55 -3.74
C SER A 138 -5.89 -4.09 -2.49
N TYR A 139 -6.68 -4.60 -1.56
CA TYR A 139 -6.20 -5.22 -0.32
C TYR A 139 -6.37 -6.75 -0.31
N ARG A 140 -6.41 -7.38 -1.49
CA ARG A 140 -6.33 -8.84 -1.60
C ARG A 140 -4.91 -9.30 -1.27
N LEU A 141 -4.77 -10.42 -0.57
CA LEU A 141 -3.46 -10.93 -0.16
C LEU A 141 -2.48 -11.04 -1.35
N GLN A 142 -2.95 -11.57 -2.47
CA GLN A 142 -2.13 -11.70 -3.68
C GLN A 142 -1.61 -10.36 -4.22
N ASP A 143 -2.47 -9.33 -4.24
CA ASP A 143 -2.10 -8.02 -4.76
C ASP A 143 -1.11 -7.32 -3.81
N LEU A 144 -1.34 -7.45 -2.49
CA LEU A 144 -0.45 -6.93 -1.45
C LEU A 144 0.92 -7.61 -1.47
N THR A 145 0.95 -8.94 -1.59
CA THR A 145 2.22 -9.68 -1.62
C THR A 145 3.04 -9.36 -2.86
N GLN A 146 2.39 -9.18 -4.00
CA GLN A 146 3.06 -8.74 -5.23
C GLN A 146 3.63 -7.32 -5.09
N LEU A 147 2.85 -6.39 -4.54
CA LEU A 147 3.26 -4.99 -4.37
C LEU A 147 4.42 -4.84 -3.37
N LEU A 148 4.36 -5.59 -2.27
CA LEU A 148 5.33 -5.53 -1.17
C LEU A 148 6.49 -6.51 -1.34
N GLU A 149 6.58 -7.18 -2.50
CA GLU A 149 7.62 -8.18 -2.82
C GLU A 149 7.72 -9.31 -1.77
N ILE A 150 6.58 -9.67 -1.16
CA ILE A 150 6.49 -10.76 -0.19
C ILE A 150 6.48 -12.10 -0.94
N PRO A 151 7.37 -13.05 -0.60
CA PRO A 151 7.37 -14.37 -1.22
C PRO A 151 6.03 -15.10 -1.01
N HIS A 152 5.33 -15.41 -2.09
CA HIS A 152 4.04 -16.09 -2.09
C HIS A 152 4.03 -17.15 -3.19
N GLN A 153 4.55 -18.34 -2.88
CA GLN A 153 4.89 -19.35 -3.86
C GLN A 153 3.68 -20.13 -4.38
N GLN A 154 2.74 -20.45 -3.51
CA GLN A 154 1.57 -21.28 -3.83
C GLN A 154 0.31 -20.60 -3.32
N ILE A 155 -0.26 -19.75 -4.19
CA ILE A 155 -1.52 -19.05 -3.93
C ILE A 155 -2.65 -20.07 -3.78
N HIS A 156 -3.57 -19.84 -2.85
CA HIS A 156 -4.66 -20.75 -2.47
C HIS A 156 -4.16 -22.09 -1.89
N SER A 157 -3.12 -22.01 -1.09
CA SER A 157 -2.69 -23.08 -0.20
C SER A 157 -2.60 -22.49 1.21
N ALA A 158 -3.39 -23.04 2.14
CA ALA A 158 -3.52 -22.48 3.48
C ALA A 158 -2.16 -22.24 4.18
N GLY A 159 -1.20 -23.15 4.05
CA GLY A 159 0.14 -22.98 4.61
C GLY A 159 0.92 -21.83 3.97
N SER A 160 0.84 -21.66 2.64
CA SER A 160 1.49 -20.58 1.92
C SER A 160 0.82 -19.24 2.21
N ASP A 161 -0.52 -19.19 2.26
CA ASP A 161 -1.28 -17.98 2.50
C ASP A 161 -1.13 -17.50 3.95
N ALA A 162 -1.10 -18.42 4.93
CA ALA A 162 -0.78 -18.10 6.31
C ALA A 162 0.66 -17.56 6.48
N TYR A 163 1.63 -18.07 5.73
CA TYR A 163 3.00 -17.55 5.75
C TYR A 163 3.08 -16.16 5.13
N ALA A 164 2.47 -15.97 3.97
CA ALA A 164 2.43 -14.66 3.30
C ALA A 164 1.70 -13.61 4.16
N THR A 165 0.60 -13.99 4.81
CA THR A 165 -0.12 -13.15 5.77
C THR A 165 0.75 -12.80 6.99
N ALA A 166 1.56 -13.75 7.48
CA ALA A 166 2.48 -13.49 8.59
C ALA A 166 3.58 -12.47 8.21
N GLN A 167 4.12 -12.56 6.99
CA GLN A 167 5.07 -11.57 6.47
C GLN A 167 4.41 -10.19 6.32
N LEU A 168 3.19 -10.14 5.76
CA LEU A 168 2.41 -8.90 5.65
C LEU A 168 2.17 -8.27 7.03
N PHE A 169 1.80 -9.09 8.01
CA PHE A 169 1.57 -8.63 9.39
C PHE A 169 2.85 -8.02 9.99
N LEU A 170 4.00 -8.67 9.81
CA LEU A 170 5.29 -8.15 10.27
C LEU A 170 5.67 -6.84 9.56
N ASN A 171 5.43 -6.72 8.25
CA ASN A 171 5.64 -5.47 7.53
C ASN A 171 4.74 -4.34 8.07
N CYS A 172 3.46 -4.63 8.34
CA CYS A 172 2.56 -3.64 8.95
C CYS A 172 3.04 -3.20 10.36
N LEU A 173 3.56 -4.13 11.15
CA LEU A 173 4.13 -3.79 12.46
C LEU A 173 5.36 -2.89 12.32
N GLU A 174 6.24 -3.19 11.36
CA GLU A 174 7.42 -2.36 11.09
C GLU A 174 7.03 -0.96 10.64
N GLU A 175 6.04 -0.82 9.75
CA GLU A 175 5.49 0.46 9.33
C GLU A 175 4.96 1.27 10.53
N LEU A 176 4.14 0.65 11.38
CA LEU A 176 3.60 1.32 12.58
C LEU A 176 4.70 1.71 13.58
N GLU A 177 5.71 0.87 13.80
CA GLU A 177 6.83 1.18 14.69
C GLU A 177 7.72 2.32 14.16
N GLN A 178 7.62 2.62 12.87
CA GLN A 178 8.34 3.73 12.25
C GLN A 178 7.67 5.07 12.46
N LEU A 179 6.41 5.12 12.84
CA LEU A 179 5.64 6.34 13.04
C LEU A 179 6.13 7.15 14.24
N PRO A 180 6.05 8.49 14.19
CA PRO A 180 6.27 9.34 15.36
C PRO A 180 5.31 8.99 16.50
N THR A 181 5.79 9.15 17.73
CA THR A 181 4.97 8.89 18.92
C THR A 181 3.68 9.72 18.94
N SER A 182 3.74 10.97 18.47
CA SER A 182 2.58 11.85 18.35
C SER A 182 1.51 11.28 17.41
N THR A 183 1.90 10.75 16.26
CA THR A 183 0.98 10.13 15.28
C THR A 183 0.36 8.87 15.87
N LEU A 184 1.14 7.99 16.52
CA LEU A 184 0.62 6.82 17.20
C LEU A 184 -0.36 7.17 18.33
N GLN A 185 -0.11 8.26 19.07
CA GLN A 185 -1.03 8.77 20.08
C GLN A 185 -2.34 9.23 19.46
N GLN A 186 -2.29 9.99 18.36
CA GLN A 186 -3.50 10.40 17.63
C GLN A 186 -4.27 9.20 17.07
N MET A 187 -3.59 8.23 16.46
CA MET A 187 -4.22 6.99 15.98
C MET A 187 -4.88 6.20 17.11
N SER A 188 -4.24 6.15 18.28
CA SER A 188 -4.75 5.43 19.46
C SER A 188 -6.11 5.96 19.94
N LEU A 189 -6.43 7.23 19.72
CA LEU A 189 -7.73 7.81 20.08
C LEU A 189 -8.90 7.15 19.31
N PHE A 190 -8.62 6.58 18.15
CA PHE A 190 -9.62 5.98 17.26
C PHE A 190 -9.50 4.44 17.17
N ALA A 191 -8.46 3.86 17.75
CA ALA A 191 -8.09 2.46 17.57
C ALA A 191 -9.12 1.47 18.15
N ASP A 192 -9.78 1.81 19.28
CA ASP A 192 -10.75 0.93 19.94
C ASP A 192 -11.99 0.62 19.10
N SER A 193 -12.26 1.41 18.05
CA SER A 193 -13.38 1.20 17.15
C SER A 193 -13.04 0.28 15.96
N LEU A 194 -11.80 -0.17 15.83
CA LEU A 194 -11.40 -1.10 14.78
C LEU A 194 -11.98 -2.50 15.00
N MET A 195 -11.96 -3.33 13.94
CA MET A 195 -12.49 -4.69 14.00
C MET A 195 -11.67 -5.55 14.98
N ALA A 196 -12.36 -6.34 15.77
CA ALA A 196 -11.75 -7.23 16.76
C ALA A 196 -10.76 -6.46 17.67
N GLU A 197 -9.60 -7.01 17.95
CA GLU A 197 -8.53 -6.33 18.69
C GLU A 197 -7.45 -5.71 17.78
N THR A 198 -7.77 -5.39 16.51
CA THR A 198 -6.82 -4.77 15.58
C THR A 198 -6.27 -3.44 16.13
N GLY A 199 -7.11 -2.67 16.84
CA GLY A 199 -6.67 -1.44 17.50
C GLY A 199 -5.64 -1.65 18.60
N LYS A 200 -5.60 -2.80 19.22
CA LYS A 200 -4.60 -3.14 20.25
C LYS A 200 -3.18 -3.12 19.68
N VAL A 201 -3.01 -3.48 18.40
CA VAL A 201 -1.70 -3.41 17.73
C VAL A 201 -1.18 -1.97 17.75
N ILE A 202 -2.03 -0.99 17.46
CA ILE A 202 -1.68 0.44 17.49
C ILE A 202 -1.34 0.88 18.92
N HIS A 203 -2.14 0.48 19.91
CA HIS A 203 -1.86 0.78 21.32
C HIS A 203 -0.52 0.19 21.78
N ASP A 204 -0.23 -1.06 21.41
CA ASP A 204 1.02 -1.73 21.75
C ASP A 204 2.21 -1.03 21.09
N CYS A 205 2.12 -0.62 19.84
CA CYS A 205 3.13 0.20 19.17
C CYS A 205 3.32 1.55 19.85
N CYS A 206 2.24 2.23 20.24
CA CYS A 206 2.28 3.50 20.95
C CYS A 206 2.95 3.38 22.32
N GLN A 207 2.61 2.37 23.11
CA GLN A 207 3.21 2.14 24.44
C GLN A 207 4.69 1.78 24.36
N ASN A 208 5.11 1.08 23.31
CA ASN A 208 6.49 0.67 23.11
C ASN A 208 7.33 1.73 22.38
N ALA A 209 6.69 2.76 21.81
CA ALA A 209 7.37 3.87 21.16
C ALA A 209 8.24 4.60 22.18
N SER A 210 9.57 4.51 22.06
CA SER A 210 10.46 5.41 22.79
C SER A 210 10.45 6.77 22.10
N VAL A 211 10.40 7.87 22.85
CA VAL A 211 10.65 9.22 22.32
C VAL A 211 11.95 9.16 21.52
N SER A 212 11.83 9.04 20.21
CA SER A 212 12.91 8.53 19.40
C SER A 212 13.56 9.63 18.56
N GLN A 213 14.80 9.36 18.13
CA GLN A 213 15.53 10.11 17.12
C GLN A 213 14.71 10.41 15.85
N LYS A 214 13.64 9.65 15.59
CA LYS A 214 12.74 9.77 14.43
C LYS A 214 11.86 11.03 14.44
N GLU A 215 11.49 11.57 15.63
CA GLU A 215 10.77 12.86 15.68
C GLU A 215 11.57 14.02 15.07
N LYS A 216 12.89 13.85 14.91
CA LYS A 216 13.76 14.85 14.30
C LYS A 216 13.73 14.83 12.75
N GLU A 217 13.17 13.79 12.18
CA GLU A 217 13.08 13.61 10.73
C GLU A 217 11.78 14.22 10.15
N PHE A 218 10.82 14.59 11.00
CA PHE A 218 9.54 15.16 10.61
C PHE A 218 9.42 16.64 10.95
N ILE A 219 8.65 17.36 10.13
CA ILE A 219 8.17 18.70 10.47
C ILE A 219 6.77 18.57 11.08
N PHE A 220 6.44 19.40 12.07
CA PHE A 220 5.15 19.37 12.74
C PHE A 220 4.37 20.65 12.40
N ILE A 221 3.19 20.48 11.77
CA ILE A 221 2.28 21.57 11.43
C ILE A 221 0.90 21.22 12.01
N GLU A 222 0.31 22.12 12.80
CA GLU A 222 -0.98 21.91 13.49
C GLU A 222 -1.04 20.60 14.31
N GLY A 223 0.11 20.15 14.80
CA GLY A 223 0.23 18.90 15.57
C GLY A 223 0.35 17.62 14.74
N PHE A 224 0.34 17.70 13.43
CA PHE A 224 0.56 16.57 12.52
C PHE A 224 2.03 16.47 12.09
N ALA A 225 2.55 15.25 12.07
CA ALA A 225 3.86 14.95 11.52
C ALA A 225 3.77 14.85 9.99
N LEU A 226 4.68 15.53 9.30
CA LEU A 226 4.79 15.55 7.85
C LEU A 226 6.24 15.30 7.47
N ASN A 227 6.48 14.62 6.35
CA ASN A 227 7.81 14.53 5.79
C ASN A 227 8.33 15.92 5.44
N PRO A 228 9.58 16.25 5.79
CA PRO A 228 10.16 17.50 5.37
C PRO A 228 10.27 17.52 3.84
N ILE A 229 9.89 18.62 3.24
CA ILE A 229 10.19 18.88 1.83
C ILE A 229 11.73 18.90 1.75
N VAL A 230 12.30 17.96 1.01
CA VAL A 230 13.74 18.00 0.71
C VAL A 230 13.91 19.15 -0.28
N GLU A 231 14.21 20.34 0.22
CA GLU A 231 14.70 21.42 -0.63
C GLU A 231 15.99 20.89 -1.29
N LYS A 232 15.95 20.70 -2.60
CA LYS A 232 17.19 20.45 -3.35
C LYS A 232 18.04 21.72 -3.14
N ASP A 233 19.25 21.56 -2.65
CA ASP A 233 20.19 22.66 -2.46
C ASP A 233 20.21 23.52 -3.74
N GLU A 234 19.90 24.80 -3.60
CA GLU A 234 19.90 25.79 -4.71
C GLU A 234 21.30 26.01 -5.31
N ASP A 235 22.33 25.35 -4.76
CA ASP A 235 23.72 25.56 -5.13
C ASP A 235 24.14 25.02 -6.52
N ASP A 236 23.26 24.33 -7.26
CA ASP A 236 23.53 23.83 -8.61
C ASP A 236 22.66 24.50 -9.70
N GLU A 237 22.14 25.69 -9.49
CA GLU A 237 21.64 26.53 -10.60
C GLU A 237 22.81 26.96 -11.54
N GLN A 238 23.48 26.01 -12.14
CA GLN A 238 24.07 26.27 -13.43
C GLN A 238 22.91 26.56 -14.38
N THR A 239 22.77 27.83 -14.74
CA THR A 239 21.83 28.29 -15.80
C THR A 239 22.26 27.66 -17.12
N GLN A 240 21.98 26.38 -17.26
CA GLN A 240 22.23 25.64 -18.49
C GLN A 240 21.23 26.16 -19.53
N LYS A 241 21.76 26.88 -20.54
CA LYS A 241 20.94 27.35 -21.64
C LYS A 241 20.62 26.17 -22.54
N TRP A 242 19.35 25.80 -22.58
CA TRP A 242 18.85 24.74 -23.45
C TRP A 242 18.37 25.29 -24.77
N ASN A 243 18.58 24.50 -25.83
CA ASN A 243 18.06 24.74 -27.16
C ASN A 243 17.12 23.57 -27.52
N ALA A 244 15.87 23.87 -27.83
CA ALA A 244 14.84 22.84 -28.05
C ALA A 244 15.19 21.91 -29.24
N LEU A 245 15.78 22.44 -30.31
CA LEU A 245 16.16 21.64 -31.47
C LEU A 245 17.40 20.77 -31.19
N GLU A 246 18.37 21.29 -30.43
CA GLU A 246 19.53 20.51 -30.02
C GLU A 246 19.11 19.34 -29.10
N LEU A 247 18.21 19.58 -28.12
CA LEU A 247 17.66 18.56 -27.29
C LEU A 247 16.88 17.50 -28.09
N TYR A 248 16.09 17.94 -29.06
CA TYR A 248 15.40 17.03 -29.98
C TYR A 248 16.38 16.11 -30.72
N HIS A 249 17.44 16.68 -31.30
CA HIS A 249 18.46 15.90 -32.01
C HIS A 249 19.20 14.94 -31.10
N GLN A 250 19.50 15.32 -29.85
CA GLN A 250 20.09 14.42 -28.86
C GLN A 250 19.21 13.20 -28.58
N LEU A 251 17.89 13.40 -28.48
CA LEU A 251 16.94 12.27 -28.26
C LEU A 251 16.90 11.33 -29.48
N VAL A 252 16.98 11.86 -30.69
CA VAL A 252 17.09 11.07 -31.93
C VAL A 252 18.40 10.30 -31.99
N GLU A 253 19.53 10.91 -31.69
CA GLU A 253 20.85 10.28 -31.67
C GLU A 253 20.93 9.15 -30.61
N LYS A 254 20.33 9.37 -29.44
CA LYS A 254 20.20 8.35 -28.37
C LYS A 254 19.17 7.26 -28.69
N LYS A 255 18.48 7.34 -29.83
CA LYS A 255 17.41 6.42 -30.26
C LYS A 255 16.23 6.31 -29.27
N VAL A 256 15.97 7.37 -28.54
CA VAL A 256 14.80 7.49 -27.67
C VAL A 256 13.55 7.74 -28.50
N ILE A 257 13.69 8.53 -29.56
CA ILE A 257 12.64 8.86 -30.52
C ILE A 257 13.13 8.67 -31.97
N GLU A 258 12.18 8.50 -32.89
CA GLU A 258 12.46 8.54 -34.31
C GLU A 258 12.41 9.98 -34.86
N TYR A 259 13.27 10.29 -35.81
CA TYR A 259 13.26 11.62 -36.44
C TYR A 259 11.98 11.86 -37.27
N GLN A 260 11.26 12.91 -36.96
CA GLN A 260 10.05 13.33 -37.67
C GLN A 260 10.15 14.76 -38.15
N PRO A 261 10.21 15.03 -39.48
CA PRO A 261 10.36 16.38 -40.03
C PRO A 261 9.25 17.33 -39.56
N LEU A 262 8.01 16.86 -39.47
CA LEU A 262 6.88 17.69 -39.06
C LEU A 262 6.96 18.08 -37.56
N GLN A 263 7.58 17.28 -36.72
CA GLN A 263 7.81 17.62 -35.31
C GLN A 263 8.86 18.73 -35.19
N VAL A 264 9.92 18.67 -35.98
CA VAL A 264 10.92 19.74 -36.03
C VAL A 264 10.25 21.05 -36.49
N GLN A 265 9.45 21.02 -37.59
CA GLN A 265 8.71 22.20 -38.05
C GLN A 265 7.77 22.76 -36.97
N LEU A 266 7.14 21.90 -36.17
CA LEU A 266 6.29 22.30 -35.05
C LEU A 266 7.09 23.04 -33.99
N ILE A 267 8.27 22.53 -33.59
CA ILE A 267 9.17 23.18 -32.63
C ILE A 267 9.61 24.56 -33.18
N GLU A 268 10.06 24.62 -34.40
CA GLU A 268 10.49 25.88 -35.05
C GLU A 268 9.35 26.91 -35.10
N PHE A 269 8.16 26.46 -35.50
CA PHE A 269 6.97 27.30 -35.55
C PHE A 269 6.63 27.88 -34.16
N MET A 270 6.65 27.07 -33.13
CA MET A 270 6.36 27.52 -31.76
C MET A 270 7.39 28.54 -31.28
N LEU A 271 8.68 28.29 -31.51
CA LEU A 271 9.76 29.21 -31.13
C LEU A 271 9.65 30.54 -31.88
N GLU A 272 9.36 30.50 -33.18
CA GLU A 272 9.16 31.72 -33.98
C GLU A 272 8.00 32.57 -33.44
N ARG A 273 6.86 31.94 -33.17
CA ARG A 273 5.67 32.65 -32.67
C ARG A 273 5.87 33.28 -31.29
N LEU A 274 6.59 32.61 -30.42
CA LEU A 274 6.93 33.14 -29.10
C LEU A 274 7.87 34.33 -29.16
N ASN A 275 8.83 34.32 -30.10
CA ASN A 275 9.76 35.44 -30.33
C ASN A 275 9.05 36.71 -30.88
N PHE A 276 7.94 36.57 -31.60
CA PHE A 276 7.18 37.71 -32.12
C PHE A 276 6.26 38.38 -31.09
N GLY A 277 6.23 37.89 -29.84
CA GLY A 277 5.47 38.54 -28.75
C GLY A 277 3.96 38.48 -28.92
N HIS A 278 3.44 37.52 -29.69
CA HIS A 278 2.00 37.27 -29.80
C HIS A 278 1.41 36.79 -28.48
N SER A 279 0.33 37.41 -28.06
CA SER A 279 -0.33 37.09 -26.76
C SER A 279 -1.06 35.76 -26.77
N ILE A 280 -1.55 35.28 -27.92
CA ILE A 280 -2.27 34.01 -28.07
C ILE A 280 -1.84 33.34 -29.39
N ASN A 281 -1.47 32.07 -29.30
CA ASN A 281 -1.13 31.26 -30.47
C ASN A 281 -1.95 29.97 -30.44
N TRP A 282 -2.54 29.61 -31.57
CA TRP A 282 -3.27 28.35 -31.75
C TRP A 282 -2.41 27.39 -32.56
N VAL A 283 -2.23 26.20 -32.07
CA VAL A 283 -1.48 25.15 -32.74
C VAL A 283 -2.40 23.93 -32.93
N GLU A 284 -2.64 23.57 -34.19
CA GLU A 284 -3.36 22.38 -34.58
C GLU A 284 -2.39 21.43 -35.28
N ALA A 285 -2.33 20.19 -34.81
CA ALA A 285 -1.48 19.16 -35.38
C ALA A 285 -2.15 17.79 -35.20
N GLU A 286 -1.88 16.86 -36.13
CA GLU A 286 -2.46 15.53 -36.14
C GLU A 286 -2.09 14.72 -34.87
N PRO A 287 -2.96 13.78 -34.42
CA PRO A 287 -2.61 12.80 -33.38
C PRO A 287 -1.36 12.00 -33.78
N GLY A 288 -0.49 11.73 -32.81
CA GLY A 288 0.74 10.96 -33.03
C GLY A 288 1.96 11.77 -33.52
N LEU A 289 1.81 13.07 -33.83
CA LEU A 289 2.92 13.93 -34.24
C LEU A 289 3.94 14.21 -33.09
N GLY A 290 3.68 13.82 -31.87
CA GLY A 290 4.55 14.11 -30.71
C GLY A 290 4.44 15.56 -30.24
N LYS A 291 3.22 16.13 -30.24
CA LYS A 291 2.93 17.50 -29.77
C LYS A 291 3.45 17.74 -28.35
N THR A 292 3.26 16.75 -27.46
CA THR A 292 3.68 16.82 -26.06
C THR A 292 5.18 17.06 -25.94
N LEU A 293 5.98 16.25 -26.60
CA LEU A 293 7.42 16.43 -26.62
C LEU A 293 7.83 17.79 -27.22
N ALA A 294 7.18 18.21 -28.32
CA ALA A 294 7.50 19.50 -28.94
C ALA A 294 7.31 20.67 -27.98
N TYR A 295 6.14 20.76 -27.29
CA TYR A 295 5.94 21.88 -26.36
C TYR A 295 6.78 21.75 -25.09
N LEU A 296 7.10 20.53 -24.62
CA LEU A 296 8.02 20.34 -23.49
C LEU A 296 9.42 20.85 -23.82
N LEU A 297 10.00 20.50 -24.98
CA LEU A 297 11.32 20.98 -25.38
C LEU A 297 11.36 22.51 -25.55
N VAL A 298 10.31 23.09 -26.10
CA VAL A 298 10.17 24.57 -26.21
C VAL A 298 10.07 25.19 -24.80
N SER A 299 9.32 24.56 -23.89
CA SER A 299 9.21 25.00 -22.49
C SER A 299 10.55 24.99 -21.78
N LEU A 300 11.37 23.94 -21.95
CA LEU A 300 12.72 23.86 -21.40
C LEU A 300 13.62 25.01 -21.89
N GLN A 301 13.57 25.30 -23.19
CA GLN A 301 14.33 26.43 -23.74
C GLN A 301 13.90 27.76 -23.11
N LEU A 302 12.60 28.00 -22.95
CA LEU A 302 12.09 29.23 -22.35
C LEU A 302 12.42 29.33 -20.86
N GLN A 303 12.31 28.23 -20.13
CA GLN A 303 12.68 28.16 -18.70
C GLN A 303 14.16 28.52 -18.52
N SER A 304 15.05 28.01 -19.35
CA SER A 304 16.47 28.37 -19.32
C SER A 304 16.75 29.85 -19.58
N GLN A 305 15.74 30.62 -20.01
CA GLN A 305 15.76 32.07 -20.20
C GLN A 305 15.06 32.82 -19.04
N ASN A 306 14.84 32.16 -17.89
CA ASN A 306 14.14 32.68 -16.71
C ASN A 306 12.65 33.03 -16.96
N HIS A 307 11.98 32.34 -17.88
CA HIS A 307 10.53 32.45 -18.03
C HIS A 307 9.80 31.37 -17.26
N PRO A 308 8.93 31.69 -16.28
CA PRO A 308 8.10 30.71 -15.63
C PRO A 308 7.10 30.11 -16.64
N ILE A 309 7.05 28.78 -16.70
CA ILE A 309 6.20 28.05 -17.63
C ILE A 309 5.04 27.42 -16.88
N TRP A 310 3.83 27.60 -17.37
CA TRP A 310 2.62 26.96 -16.88
C TRP A 310 2.03 26.07 -17.94
N ILE A 311 1.88 24.78 -17.64
CA ILE A 311 1.21 23.80 -18.51
C ILE A 311 -0.11 23.42 -17.88
N ALA A 312 -1.22 23.79 -18.50
CA ALA A 312 -2.56 23.44 -18.04
C ALA A 312 -3.09 22.22 -18.79
N THR A 313 -3.62 21.25 -18.06
CA THR A 313 -4.24 20.04 -18.61
C THR A 313 -5.73 20.04 -18.32
N SER A 314 -6.53 19.37 -19.16
CA SER A 314 -7.99 19.34 -19.00
C SER A 314 -8.45 18.37 -17.91
N THR A 315 -7.60 17.43 -17.47
CA THR A 315 -7.92 16.46 -16.43
C THR A 315 -6.70 16.17 -15.55
N ILE A 316 -6.93 15.73 -14.31
CA ILE A 316 -5.88 15.28 -13.38
C ILE A 316 -5.13 14.08 -13.95
N LEU A 317 -5.84 13.17 -14.62
CA LEU A 317 -5.22 12.01 -15.27
C LEU A 317 -4.19 12.42 -16.31
N LEU A 318 -4.54 13.38 -17.17
CA LEU A 318 -3.59 13.93 -18.16
C LEU A 318 -2.42 14.68 -17.50
N GLN A 319 -2.65 15.36 -16.38
CA GLN A 319 -1.59 15.99 -15.60
C GLN A 319 -0.60 14.95 -15.08
N GLN A 320 -1.10 13.86 -14.51
CA GLN A 320 -0.28 12.76 -14.00
C GLN A 320 0.46 12.04 -15.12
N GLN A 321 -0.22 11.74 -16.24
CA GLN A 321 0.42 11.16 -17.41
C GLN A 321 1.56 12.04 -17.95
N LEU A 322 1.37 13.36 -17.99
CA LEU A 322 2.40 14.29 -18.42
C LEU A 322 3.64 14.19 -17.54
N VAL A 323 3.48 14.15 -16.22
CA VAL A 323 4.61 14.05 -15.29
C VAL A 323 5.28 12.68 -15.38
N ASP A 324 4.50 11.60 -15.26
CA ASP A 324 5.06 10.26 -15.09
C ASP A 324 5.51 9.60 -16.40
N GLN A 325 4.81 9.87 -17.52
CA GLN A 325 5.05 9.18 -18.79
C GLN A 325 5.80 10.04 -19.82
N GLU A 326 5.85 11.35 -19.64
CA GLU A 326 6.52 12.24 -20.61
C GLU A 326 7.72 12.95 -19.96
N ILE A 327 7.55 13.61 -18.81
CA ILE A 327 8.59 14.43 -18.21
C ILE A 327 9.68 13.57 -17.56
N LYS A 328 9.33 12.61 -16.69
CA LYS A 328 10.32 11.73 -16.04
C LYS A 328 11.19 10.96 -17.05
N PRO A 329 10.63 10.31 -18.09
CA PRO A 329 11.45 9.67 -19.11
C PRO A 329 12.32 10.65 -19.90
N LEU A 330 11.85 11.90 -20.09
CA LEU A 330 12.63 12.95 -20.73
C LEU A 330 13.83 13.36 -19.88
N GLU A 331 13.64 13.57 -18.57
CA GLU A 331 14.71 13.83 -17.61
C GLU A 331 15.78 12.73 -17.62
N GLU A 332 15.36 11.47 -17.53
CA GLU A 332 16.24 10.31 -17.57
C GLU A 332 17.03 10.24 -18.89
N SER A 333 16.34 10.46 -20.01
CA SER A 333 16.96 10.39 -21.36
C SER A 333 17.98 11.50 -21.60
N LEU A 334 17.73 12.68 -21.08
CA LEU A 334 18.61 13.84 -21.23
C LEU A 334 19.67 13.93 -20.11
N GLY A 335 19.45 13.24 -18.97
CA GLY A 335 20.31 13.32 -17.79
C GLY A 335 20.21 14.67 -17.06
N ILE A 336 18.98 15.22 -17.01
CA ILE A 336 18.66 16.51 -16.38
C ILE A 336 17.64 16.31 -15.26
N SER A 337 17.55 17.25 -14.33
CA SER A 337 16.49 17.32 -13.33
C SER A 337 15.77 18.66 -13.46
N LEU A 338 14.44 18.62 -13.51
CA LEU A 338 13.61 19.80 -13.74
C LEU A 338 12.90 20.20 -12.43
N PRO A 339 12.91 21.47 -12.05
CA PRO A 339 12.11 21.97 -10.93
C PRO A 339 10.65 22.05 -11.35
N ILE A 340 9.87 21.01 -11.06
CA ILE A 340 8.46 20.92 -11.45
C ILE A 340 7.59 20.91 -10.21
N ALA A 341 6.57 21.77 -10.21
CA ALA A 341 5.49 21.75 -9.24
C ALA A 341 4.16 21.41 -9.91
N THR A 342 3.45 20.44 -9.34
CA THR A 342 2.11 20.06 -9.79
C THR A 342 1.08 20.77 -8.93
N VAL A 343 0.21 21.60 -9.55
CA VAL A 343 -0.85 22.33 -8.86
C VAL A 343 -2.21 21.76 -9.29
N LYS A 344 -3.05 21.42 -8.30
CA LYS A 344 -4.40 20.88 -8.50
C LYS A 344 -5.46 21.88 -8.00
N GLY A 345 -6.74 21.60 -8.20
CA GLY A 345 -7.83 22.38 -7.61
C GLY A 345 -7.83 22.28 -6.08
N GLN A 346 -8.37 23.28 -5.41
CA GLN A 346 -8.38 23.37 -3.93
C GLN A 346 -9.01 22.14 -3.27
N GLU A 347 -9.97 21.50 -3.92
CA GLU A 347 -10.64 20.28 -3.49
C GLU A 347 -9.72 19.04 -3.41
N HIS A 348 -8.50 19.15 -3.95
CA HIS A 348 -7.49 18.08 -3.90
C HIS A 348 -6.40 18.31 -2.85
N TYR A 349 -6.58 19.32 -2.01
CA TYR A 349 -5.67 19.60 -0.90
C TYR A 349 -6.38 19.44 0.43
N LEU A 350 -5.70 18.84 1.39
CA LEU A 350 -6.18 18.72 2.76
C LEU A 350 -5.76 19.95 3.56
N SER A 351 -6.73 20.60 4.23
CA SER A 351 -6.44 21.64 5.21
C SER A 351 -6.11 20.97 6.55
N LEU A 352 -4.90 21.14 7.05
CA LEU A 352 -4.48 20.57 8.34
C LEU A 352 -5.28 21.16 9.51
N SER A 353 -5.52 22.49 9.51
CA SER A 353 -6.38 23.12 10.53
C SER A 353 -7.83 22.62 10.47
N GLY A 354 -8.36 22.43 9.24
CA GLY A 354 -9.68 21.82 9.06
C GLY A 354 -9.73 20.37 9.53
N LEU A 355 -8.66 19.59 9.30
CA LEU A 355 -8.54 18.23 9.82
C LEU A 355 -8.52 18.22 11.35
N ALA A 356 -7.73 19.09 12.00
CA ALA A 356 -7.68 19.20 13.45
C ALA A 356 -9.06 19.45 14.06
N GLU A 357 -9.82 20.42 13.50
CA GLU A 357 -11.20 20.70 13.94
C GLU A 357 -12.15 19.50 13.76
N VAL A 358 -11.96 18.74 12.68
CA VAL A 358 -12.76 17.54 12.42
C VAL A 358 -12.42 16.46 13.44
N LEU A 359 -11.15 16.20 13.73
CA LEU A 359 -10.72 15.19 14.70
C LEU A 359 -11.27 15.47 16.09
N GLU A 360 -11.22 16.72 16.56
CA GLU A 360 -11.81 17.13 17.86
C GLU A 360 -13.32 16.81 17.93
N LYS A 361 -14.04 16.99 16.83
CA LYS A 361 -15.49 16.68 16.77
C LYS A 361 -15.77 15.19 16.65
N TYR A 362 -14.91 14.45 15.95
CA TYR A 362 -15.08 13.00 15.72
C TYR A 362 -14.84 12.14 16.96
N GLU A 363 -14.11 12.61 17.97
CA GLU A 363 -13.99 11.90 19.25
C GLU A 363 -15.35 11.53 19.87
N GLN A 364 -16.41 12.27 19.51
CA GLN A 364 -17.77 12.05 20.00
C GLN A 364 -18.59 11.05 19.18
N TYR A 365 -18.17 10.69 17.96
CA TYR A 365 -18.94 9.90 16.99
C TYR A 365 -18.12 8.76 16.35
N GLN A 366 -17.31 8.08 17.14
CA GLN A 366 -16.46 6.99 16.65
C GLN A 366 -17.29 5.78 16.18
N ASN A 367 -17.07 5.36 14.96
CA ASN A 367 -17.50 4.08 14.44
C ASN A 367 -16.37 3.46 13.59
N GLN A 368 -16.41 2.14 13.40
CA GLN A 368 -15.35 1.38 12.74
C GLN A 368 -14.88 1.98 11.41
N LYS A 369 -15.82 2.36 10.53
CA LYS A 369 -15.50 2.89 9.21
C LYS A 369 -14.83 4.26 9.28
N SER A 370 -15.35 5.17 10.10
CA SER A 370 -14.78 6.52 10.24
C SER A 370 -13.41 6.48 10.93
N SER A 371 -13.25 5.64 11.95
CA SER A 371 -11.99 5.47 12.67
C SER A 371 -10.90 4.91 11.76
N LEU A 372 -11.21 3.88 10.97
CA LEU A 372 -10.27 3.33 9.98
C LEU A 372 -9.81 4.38 8.97
N THR A 373 -10.75 5.19 8.46
CA THR A 373 -10.43 6.28 7.53
C THR A 373 -9.53 7.34 8.17
N VAL A 374 -9.82 7.74 9.41
CA VAL A 374 -9.00 8.72 10.13
C VAL A 374 -7.60 8.19 10.39
N ILE A 375 -7.47 6.97 10.87
CA ILE A 375 -6.18 6.35 11.17
C ILE A 375 -5.34 6.21 9.88
N GLY A 376 -5.95 5.75 8.78
CA GLY A 376 -5.29 5.69 7.49
C GLY A 376 -4.89 7.07 6.95
N LEU A 377 -5.70 8.11 7.20
CA LEU A 377 -5.36 9.49 6.82
C LEU A 377 -4.17 10.03 7.63
N LEU A 378 -4.08 9.72 8.92
CA LEU A 378 -2.94 10.10 9.75
C LEU A 378 -1.63 9.45 9.25
N LYS A 379 -1.70 8.18 8.79
CA LYS A 379 -0.55 7.51 8.14
C LYS A 379 -0.20 8.15 6.80
N TRP A 380 -1.23 8.45 5.99
CA TRP A 380 -1.04 9.08 4.68
C TRP A 380 -0.34 10.44 4.75
N LEU A 381 -0.62 11.23 5.80
CA LEU A 381 0.03 12.53 6.00
C LEU A 381 1.55 12.44 6.11
N GLU A 382 2.07 11.36 6.66
CA GLU A 382 3.51 11.14 6.79
C GLU A 382 4.17 10.69 5.48
N ASP A 383 3.40 10.03 4.62
CA ASP A 383 3.87 9.55 3.31
C ASP A 383 3.82 10.65 2.24
N THR A 384 3.12 11.77 2.54
CA THR A 384 2.95 12.90 1.60
C THR A 384 3.87 14.07 1.96
N THR A 385 4.53 14.60 0.95
CA THR A 385 5.31 15.85 1.00
C THR A 385 4.51 17.02 0.45
#